data_b67e43370c7e5c14d52dbf6b35ad6b65
#
_entry.id   b67e43370c7e5c14d52dbf6b35ad6b65
#
_cell.length_a   1.000
_cell.length_b   1.000
_cell.length_c   1.000
_cell.angle_alpha   90.00
_cell.angle_beta   90.00
_cell.angle_gamma   90.00
#
_symmetry.space_group_name_H-M   'P 1'
#
loop_
_entity.id
_entity.type
_entity.pdbx_description
1 polymer ?
#
loop_
_entity_poly.entity_id
_entity_poly.type
_entity_poly.pdbx_seq_one_letter_code
_entity_poly.pdbx_strand_id
1 'polypeptide(L)'
;MYDRKGDMAAGMDFSPPFTGLEAGYSKDNNVSSIENQNAENLDNLKQSANGKPPRHLSVLRQSMSSMRLLSAADLSVDVGIVVNKSSSDEKSNLVPVFRSGSCAEGGPKQFMEDEHVCIDDLMEHLGSTANFPTPGAFYGVFDGHGGTDAASFVRKNILKFIVEDSDFPIRVENAIRSAFVKADYAFADNSELDISSGTTALTALIFGRNLIIANAGDCRAVLGRRGRAIEMSKDHKPNCTSERLRIEKLGGVIYDGYLNGQLSVARALGDWHMKGPKGSACPLSAEPELQETNLTEDDEYLILGCDGLWDVMSSQCAVTIARKELMLHNDPERCSRELVSEALKRNTCDNVTVIVICFSADPPPRIEIPQSRVRRSISAEGLNLLKGVLDSNA
;
A
#
# COMPACT_ATOMS: atom_id res chain seq x y z
N MET A 1 61.98 5.53 -37.09
CA MET A 1 62.32 4.53 -38.11
C MET A 1 61.08 3.75 -38.43
N TYR A 2 60.63 3.96 -39.70
CA TYR A 2 59.70 3.20 -40.52
C TYR A 2 58.24 3.03 -39.97
N ASP A 3 57.22 3.68 -40.41
CA ASP A 3 56.70 4.04 -41.74
C ASP A 3 56.03 2.86 -42.47
N ARG A 4 54.79 3.15 -42.90
CA ARG A 4 53.96 2.75 -44.04
C ARG A 4 52.70 1.97 -43.67
N LYS A 5 51.53 2.60 -43.87
CA LYS A 5 50.74 2.90 -45.11
C LYS A 5 50.13 1.64 -45.74
N GLY A 6 48.88 1.78 -46.06
CA GLY A 6 48.12 1.16 -47.11
C GLY A 6 46.74 0.76 -46.68
N ASP A 7 45.76 1.41 -46.96
CA ASP A 7 44.89 1.78 -48.08
C ASP A 7 43.75 0.81 -48.39
N MET A 8 42.54 1.42 -48.48
CA MET A 8 41.42 1.21 -49.42
C MET A 8 40.48 0.02 -49.14
N ALA A 9 39.23 0.30 -48.78
CA ALA A 9 38.05 0.62 -49.60
C ALA A 9 37.31 -0.59 -50.18
N ALA A 10 36.05 -0.65 -49.89
CA ALA A 10 34.87 -0.94 -50.70
C ALA A 10 33.71 -1.24 -49.80
N GLY A 11 32.80 -0.52 -49.73
CA GLY A 11 31.48 -0.17 -50.16
C GLY A 11 30.68 -1.35 -50.75
N MET A 12 29.60 -1.72 -50.07
CA MET A 12 28.44 -2.35 -50.72
C MET A 12 27.18 -1.94 -50.00
N ASP A 13 26.46 -1.13 -50.71
CA ASP A 13 25.09 -0.68 -50.56
C ASP A 13 24.17 -1.83 -50.99
N PHE A 14 23.16 -2.20 -50.19
CA PHE A 14 22.05 -3.03 -50.63
C PHE A 14 20.74 -2.51 -50.02
N SER A 15 20.07 -1.66 -50.80
CA SER A 15 18.63 -1.43 -50.69
C SER A 15 17.89 -2.50 -51.50
N PRO A 16 16.79 -3.06 -51.03
CA PRO A 16 15.87 -3.84 -51.85
C PRO A 16 14.72 -2.99 -52.39
N PRO A 17 14.09 -3.42 -53.50
CA PRO A 17 13.25 -2.59 -54.34
C PRO A 17 11.77 -2.63 -53.93
N PHE A 18 11.14 -1.49 -54.19
CA PHE A 18 9.69 -1.30 -54.28
C PHE A 18 9.09 -2.16 -55.42
N THR A 19 7.95 -2.84 -55.10
CA THR A 19 6.94 -3.11 -56.15
C THR A 19 5.58 -2.72 -55.60
N GLY A 20 5.01 -1.70 -56.24
CA GLY A 20 3.64 -1.29 -56.08
C GLY A 20 2.69 -2.14 -56.89
N LEU A 21 1.43 -2.13 -56.47
CA LEU A 21 0.26 -2.40 -57.31
C LEU A 21 -0.87 -1.49 -56.83
N GLU A 22 -1.14 -0.50 -57.68
CA GLU A 22 -2.41 0.26 -57.70
C GLU A 22 -3.52 -0.56 -58.35
N ALA A 23 -4.74 -0.34 -57.89
CA ALA A 23 -6.01 -0.25 -58.62
C ALA A 23 -7.13 -0.60 -57.59
N GLY A 24 -8.27 0.07 -57.50
CA GLY A 24 -8.93 1.02 -58.34
C GLY A 24 -10.19 1.50 -57.62
N TYR A 25 -10.59 2.67 -57.91
CA TYR A 25 -11.82 3.36 -57.49
C TYR A 25 -13.07 2.60 -57.89
N SER A 26 -14.11 2.60 -57.01
CA SER A 26 -15.49 2.78 -57.46
C SER A 26 -16.33 3.46 -56.37
N LYS A 27 -16.83 4.63 -56.73
CA LYS A 27 -17.93 5.33 -56.09
C LYS A 27 -19.21 4.67 -56.55
N ASP A 28 -20.14 4.44 -55.63
CA ASP A 28 -21.57 4.60 -55.96
C ASP A 28 -22.30 5.10 -54.74
N ASN A 29 -22.95 6.23 -54.94
CA ASN A 29 -23.98 6.85 -54.11
C ASN A 29 -25.27 6.02 -54.16
N ASN A 30 -25.98 5.83 -53.05
CA ASN A 30 -27.39 5.98 -53.02
C ASN A 30 -27.95 6.35 -51.66
N VAL A 31 -28.59 7.49 -51.65
CA VAL A 31 -29.47 8.08 -50.65
C VAL A 31 -30.84 7.48 -50.80
N SER A 32 -31.50 7.04 -49.74
CA SER A 32 -32.93 7.19 -49.51
C SER A 32 -33.31 6.74 -48.09
N SER A 33 -33.55 7.69 -47.21
CA SER A 33 -34.82 8.01 -46.53
C SER A 33 -35.80 6.87 -46.33
N ILE A 34 -36.04 6.49 -45.04
CA ILE A 34 -37.36 6.17 -44.52
C ILE A 34 -37.48 6.76 -43.11
N GLU A 35 -38.35 7.75 -43.01
CA GLU A 35 -38.90 8.33 -41.79
C GLU A 35 -40.02 7.44 -41.20
N ASN A 36 -40.12 7.57 -39.87
CA ASN A 36 -41.36 7.51 -39.06
C ASN A 36 -42.30 6.30 -39.14
N GLN A 37 -42.55 5.74 -38.00
CA GLN A 37 -43.81 5.33 -37.34
C GLN A 37 -43.49 4.31 -36.27
N ASN A 38 -43.87 4.33 -34.98
CA ASN A 38 -45.04 4.82 -34.33
C ASN A 38 -44.80 4.93 -32.83
N ALA A 39 -45.25 6.01 -32.27
CA ALA A 39 -45.70 6.05 -30.88
C ALA A 39 -47.07 5.33 -30.81
N GLU A 40 -47.43 4.90 -29.62
CA GLU A 40 -48.68 4.32 -29.13
C GLU A 40 -48.61 2.82 -28.82
N ASN A 41 -48.47 2.55 -27.53
CA ASN A 41 -49.44 1.77 -26.76
C ASN A 41 -49.05 1.74 -25.28
N LEU A 42 -49.64 2.69 -24.56
CA LEU A 42 -49.93 2.57 -23.13
C LEU A 42 -51.24 1.79 -22.98
N ASP A 43 -51.30 1.10 -21.86
CA ASP A 43 -52.47 0.51 -21.23
C ASP A 43 -52.91 -0.91 -21.67
N ASN A 44 -52.90 -1.67 -20.62
CA ASN A 44 -53.68 -2.85 -20.26
C ASN A 44 -52.85 -4.11 -20.00
N LEU A 45 -52.65 -4.34 -18.70
CA LEU A 45 -53.05 -5.60 -18.04
C LEU A 45 -52.73 -5.52 -16.55
N LYS A 46 -53.67 -4.99 -15.77
CA LYS A 46 -53.89 -5.41 -14.38
C LYS A 46 -54.69 -6.70 -14.41
N GLN A 47 -54.20 -7.74 -13.78
CA GLN A 47 -54.93 -8.62 -12.86
C GLN A 47 -54.21 -9.94 -12.61
N SER A 48 -54.06 -10.17 -11.30
CA SER A 48 -54.10 -11.44 -10.56
C SER A 48 -52.91 -12.39 -10.62
N ALA A 49 -52.24 -12.51 -9.47
CA ALA A 49 -52.28 -13.74 -8.68
C ALA A 49 -51.53 -13.56 -7.35
N ASN A 50 -52.23 -13.87 -6.28
CA ASN A 50 -51.76 -14.03 -4.91
C ASN A 50 -50.73 -15.17 -4.79
N GLY A 51 -49.59 -14.87 -4.13
CA GLY A 51 -48.64 -15.85 -3.65
C GLY A 51 -47.86 -15.30 -2.48
N LYS A 52 -48.22 -15.68 -1.26
CA LYS A 52 -47.47 -15.32 -0.03
C LYS A 52 -46.14 -16.04 0.02
N PRO A 53 -45.02 -15.38 0.36
CA PRO A 53 -43.78 -16.05 0.76
C PRO A 53 -43.81 -16.46 2.25
N PRO A 54 -43.06 -17.49 2.63
CA PRO A 54 -43.08 -18.05 3.99
C PRO A 54 -42.35 -17.16 4.98
N ARG A 55 -42.89 -17.15 6.19
CA ARG A 55 -42.36 -16.44 7.37
C ARG A 55 -41.12 -17.13 7.90
N HIS A 56 -40.02 -16.38 8.05
CA HIS A 56 -38.94 -16.73 8.96
C HIS A 56 -38.70 -15.58 9.96
N LEU A 57 -38.98 -15.93 11.19
CA LEU A 57 -38.48 -15.45 12.49
C LEU A 57 -37.83 -14.07 12.59
N SER A 58 -38.56 -13.17 13.18
CA SER A 58 -38.16 -11.91 13.75
C SER A 58 -37.34 -12.12 15.03
N VAL A 59 -36.12 -11.56 15.07
CA VAL A 59 -35.39 -11.28 16.31
C VAL A 59 -35.52 -9.80 16.63
N LEU A 60 -35.94 -9.56 17.84
CA LEU A 60 -36.29 -8.30 18.50
C LEU A 60 -35.29 -7.16 18.24
N ARG A 61 -35.78 -6.05 17.67
CA ARG A 61 -35.22 -4.73 17.84
C ARG A 61 -35.83 -4.09 19.06
N GLN A 62 -35.03 -3.87 20.10
CA GLN A 62 -35.37 -2.93 21.16
C GLN A 62 -35.00 -1.52 20.72
N SER A 63 -36.01 -0.66 20.73
CA SER A 63 -35.94 0.75 20.54
C SER A 63 -35.21 1.43 21.69
N MET A 64 -34.24 2.31 21.38
CA MET A 64 -33.72 3.30 22.30
C MET A 64 -34.41 4.63 22.01
N SER A 65 -35.39 4.97 22.81
CA SER A 65 -36.00 6.30 22.87
C SER A 65 -35.26 7.20 23.84
N SER A 66 -35.01 8.42 23.39
CA SER A 66 -34.96 9.66 24.17
C SER A 66 -34.15 9.71 25.47
N MET A 67 -33.01 10.34 25.43
CA MET A 67 -32.46 11.00 26.61
C MET A 67 -32.53 12.53 26.49
N ARG A 68 -33.38 13.08 27.37
CA ARG A 68 -33.50 14.54 27.62
C ARG A 68 -32.26 15.04 28.35
N LEU A 69 -31.80 16.22 27.94
CA LEU A 69 -30.90 17.03 28.75
C LEU A 69 -31.53 17.35 30.13
N LEU A 70 -30.76 17.12 31.17
CA LEU A 70 -30.97 17.79 32.46
C LEU A 70 -29.64 18.41 32.89
N SER A 71 -29.78 19.65 33.33
CA SER A 71 -28.75 20.59 33.73
C SER A 71 -28.09 20.19 35.04
N ALA A 72 -26.83 20.63 35.18
CA ALA A 72 -26.02 20.56 36.36
C ALA A 72 -26.59 21.36 37.54
N ALA A 73 -26.67 20.72 38.70
CA ALA A 73 -26.41 21.35 40.00
C ALA A 73 -26.34 20.28 41.10
N ASP A 74 -25.28 20.38 41.87
CA ASP A 74 -25.04 19.91 43.22
C ASP A 74 -25.35 18.46 43.60
N LEU A 75 -24.24 17.73 43.83
CA LEU A 75 -24.02 16.98 45.06
C LEU A 75 -22.53 16.54 45.17
N SER A 76 -21.82 17.25 46.03
CA SER A 76 -20.49 16.86 46.52
C SER A 76 -20.61 15.62 47.40
N VAL A 77 -20.00 14.52 46.95
CA VAL A 77 -19.64 13.40 47.84
C VAL A 77 -18.16 13.12 47.58
N ASP A 78 -17.40 13.46 48.60
CA ASP A 78 -15.97 13.23 48.73
C ASP A 78 -15.75 11.71 48.91
N VAL A 79 -15.31 11.04 47.84
CA VAL A 79 -14.74 9.69 47.91
C VAL A 79 -13.32 9.80 47.39
N GLY A 80 -12.39 9.88 48.34
CA GLY A 80 -10.97 9.86 48.08
C GLY A 80 -10.55 8.56 47.36
N ILE A 81 -10.57 8.58 46.04
CA ILE A 81 -9.84 7.61 45.26
C ILE A 81 -8.43 8.16 45.09
N VAL A 82 -7.50 7.61 45.85
CA VAL A 82 -6.07 7.76 45.64
C VAL A 82 -5.74 7.11 44.31
N VAL A 83 -5.81 7.92 43.24
CA VAL A 83 -5.20 7.57 41.96
C VAL A 83 -3.70 7.71 42.19
N ASN A 84 -3.04 6.62 42.42
CA ASN A 84 -1.60 6.54 42.26
C ASN A 84 -1.28 6.85 40.81
N LYS A 85 -1.02 8.12 40.54
CA LYS A 85 -0.30 8.58 39.37
C LYS A 85 1.16 8.11 39.52
N SER A 86 1.44 6.91 39.14
CA SER A 86 2.81 6.55 38.74
C SER A 86 3.07 7.08 37.36
N SER A 87 3.27 8.40 37.25
CA SER A 87 3.93 8.97 36.08
C SER A 87 5.44 8.77 36.29
N SER A 88 5.92 7.59 36.02
CA SER A 88 7.29 7.41 35.60
C SER A 88 7.31 7.63 34.09
N ASP A 89 7.41 8.89 33.66
CA ASP A 89 8.06 9.25 32.41
C ASP A 89 9.56 8.89 32.57
N GLU A 90 9.87 7.63 32.67
CA GLU A 90 11.19 7.12 32.34
C GLU A 90 11.31 7.38 30.84
N LYS A 91 12.07 8.44 30.50
CA LYS A 91 12.58 8.65 29.16
C LYS A 91 13.35 7.40 28.79
N SER A 92 12.72 6.47 28.09
CA SER A 92 13.42 5.31 27.57
C SER A 92 14.53 5.85 26.67
N ASN A 93 15.78 5.49 26.98
CA ASN A 93 16.95 5.87 26.20
C ASN A 93 17.07 5.00 24.95
N LEU A 94 15.94 4.58 24.36
CA LEU A 94 15.95 3.82 23.12
C LEU A 94 16.54 4.65 22.00
N VAL A 95 17.70 4.26 21.53
CA VAL A 95 18.29 4.72 20.28
C VAL A 95 18.17 3.57 19.30
N PRO A 96 17.26 3.66 18.29
CA PRO A 96 17.11 2.61 17.31
C PRO A 96 18.40 2.36 16.53
N VAL A 97 18.67 1.09 16.22
CA VAL A 97 19.72 0.68 15.29
C VAL A 97 19.01 0.12 14.06
N PHE A 98 19.15 0.80 12.93
CA PHE A 98 18.49 0.38 11.70
C PHE A 98 19.34 -0.63 10.97
N ARG A 99 18.72 -1.75 10.62
CA ARG A 99 19.30 -2.81 9.78
C ARG A 99 18.19 -3.28 8.85
N SER A 100 18.42 -3.19 7.57
CA SER A 100 17.43 -3.63 6.60
C SER A 100 17.91 -4.78 5.72
N GLY A 101 16.96 -5.45 5.12
CA GLY A 101 17.18 -6.42 4.06
C GLY A 101 16.00 -6.41 3.12
N SER A 102 16.27 -6.56 1.84
CA SER A 102 15.26 -6.54 0.80
C SER A 102 15.34 -7.76 -0.10
N CYS A 103 14.22 -8.13 -0.70
CA CYS A 103 14.15 -9.11 -1.75
C CYS A 103 13.08 -8.67 -2.75
N ALA A 104 13.41 -8.80 -4.05
CA ALA A 104 12.53 -8.46 -5.15
C ALA A 104 12.61 -9.55 -6.22
N GLU A 105 11.45 -10.08 -6.63
CA GLU A 105 11.32 -11.16 -7.61
C GLU A 105 10.24 -10.84 -8.63
N GLY A 106 10.51 -11.13 -9.90
CA GLY A 106 9.57 -10.86 -11.00
C GLY A 106 8.28 -11.68 -10.94
N GLY A 107 8.24 -12.76 -10.15
CA GLY A 107 7.09 -13.65 -10.11
C GLY A 107 6.73 -14.21 -11.49
N PRO A 108 5.44 -14.34 -11.82
CA PRO A 108 5.00 -14.82 -13.13
C PRO A 108 4.99 -13.75 -14.22
N LYS A 109 5.25 -12.46 -13.89
CA LYS A 109 5.31 -11.36 -14.85
C LYS A 109 6.54 -11.48 -15.76
N GLN A 110 6.42 -10.99 -16.97
CA GLN A 110 7.51 -11.00 -17.94
C GLN A 110 8.61 -9.98 -17.60
N PHE A 111 8.25 -8.88 -16.98
CA PHE A 111 9.15 -7.80 -16.61
C PHE A 111 9.06 -7.52 -15.11
N MET A 112 10.16 -7.05 -14.55
CA MET A 112 10.23 -6.51 -13.21
C MET A 112 10.05 -5.00 -13.31
N GLU A 113 8.91 -4.49 -12.84
CA GLU A 113 8.56 -3.07 -12.86
C GLU A 113 8.67 -2.44 -11.46
N ASP A 114 8.82 -3.26 -10.41
CA ASP A 114 9.04 -2.78 -9.05
C ASP A 114 10.45 -2.22 -8.87
N GLU A 115 10.54 -1.16 -8.07
CA GLU A 115 11.80 -0.59 -7.59
C GLU A 115 11.78 -0.43 -6.07
N HIS A 116 12.95 -0.42 -5.43
CA HIS A 116 13.03 -0.18 -4.01
C HIS A 116 14.33 0.53 -3.62
N VAL A 117 14.36 1.08 -2.40
CA VAL A 117 15.52 1.74 -1.82
C VAL A 117 15.62 1.43 -0.33
N CYS A 118 16.85 1.13 0.14
CA CYS A 118 17.18 0.91 1.53
C CYS A 118 18.38 1.79 1.90
N ILE A 119 18.21 2.68 2.88
CA ILE A 119 19.27 3.56 3.41
C ILE A 119 19.18 3.50 4.94
N ASP A 120 20.03 2.69 5.55
CA ASP A 120 20.08 2.50 7.01
C ASP A 120 20.73 3.68 7.73
N ASP A 121 21.58 4.44 7.06
CA ASP A 121 22.21 5.67 7.57
C ASP A 121 22.10 6.82 6.57
N LEU A 122 21.18 7.75 6.85
CA LEU A 122 20.98 8.96 6.06
C LEU A 122 22.16 9.92 6.11
N MET A 123 22.90 9.97 7.24
CA MET A 123 24.06 10.86 7.38
C MET A 123 25.21 10.41 6.48
N GLU A 124 25.46 9.11 6.44
CA GLU A 124 26.44 8.54 5.52
C GLU A 124 26.04 8.79 4.06
N HIS A 125 24.77 8.57 3.74
CA HIS A 125 24.26 8.71 2.38
C HIS A 125 24.27 10.15 1.84
N LEU A 126 23.88 11.13 2.66
CA LEU A 126 23.76 12.54 2.27
C LEU A 126 25.02 13.37 2.53
N GLY A 127 25.99 12.80 3.26
CA GLY A 127 27.21 13.49 3.66
C GLY A 127 27.06 14.37 4.89
N SER A 128 28.17 14.67 5.55
CA SER A 128 28.25 15.29 6.89
C SER A 128 27.73 16.72 6.99
N THR A 129 27.24 17.32 5.92
CA THR A 129 26.73 18.71 5.91
C THR A 129 25.24 18.81 6.26
N ALA A 130 24.55 17.69 6.28
CA ALA A 130 23.13 17.67 6.58
C ALA A 130 22.89 17.72 8.09
N ASN A 131 22.21 18.79 8.55
CA ASN A 131 21.95 19.01 9.97
C ASN A 131 20.53 18.52 10.33
N PHE A 132 20.37 17.20 10.51
CA PHE A 132 19.12 16.62 10.95
C PHE A 132 19.32 15.63 12.11
N PRO A 133 18.23 15.27 12.83
CA PRO A 133 18.29 14.36 13.96
C PRO A 133 18.86 12.99 13.58
N THR A 134 19.79 12.49 14.35
CA THR A 134 20.39 11.17 14.19
C THR A 134 19.93 10.21 15.29
N PRO A 135 19.86 8.90 15.02
CA PRO A 135 20.01 8.25 13.73
C PRO A 135 18.87 8.56 12.76
N GLY A 136 19.15 8.54 11.46
CA GLY A 136 18.16 8.72 10.41
C GLY A 136 18.26 7.62 9.36
N ALA A 137 17.11 7.17 8.83
CA ALA A 137 17.03 6.13 7.80
C ALA A 137 15.92 6.43 6.81
N PHE A 138 16.03 5.89 5.59
CA PHE A 138 15.03 6.04 4.53
C PHE A 138 14.85 4.74 3.74
N TYR A 139 13.60 4.36 3.55
CA TYR A 139 13.20 3.17 2.78
C TYR A 139 12.05 3.49 1.85
N GLY A 140 11.98 2.80 0.71
CA GLY A 140 10.88 2.97 -0.23
C GLY A 140 10.63 1.73 -1.07
N VAL A 141 9.36 1.47 -1.38
CA VAL A 141 8.88 0.49 -2.36
C VAL A 141 8.04 1.23 -3.38
N PHE A 142 8.30 0.98 -4.65
CA PHE A 142 7.69 1.65 -5.80
C PHE A 142 7.25 0.55 -6.76
N ASP A 143 5.97 0.21 -6.72
CA ASP A 143 5.33 -0.80 -7.56
C ASP A 143 4.94 -0.14 -8.88
N GLY A 144 5.68 -0.49 -9.93
CA GLY A 144 5.59 0.10 -11.26
C GLY A 144 4.58 -0.63 -12.15
N HIS A 145 3.96 0.11 -13.04
CA HIS A 145 3.06 -0.43 -14.04
C HIS A 145 3.15 0.34 -15.35
N GLY A 146 2.88 -0.37 -16.48
CA GLY A 146 2.95 0.23 -17.80
C GLY A 146 4.34 0.65 -18.23
N GLY A 147 5.38 0.06 -17.64
CA GLY A 147 6.79 0.35 -17.87
C GLY A 147 7.54 0.70 -16.58
N THR A 148 8.88 0.69 -16.67
CA THR A 148 9.78 0.88 -15.51
C THR A 148 10.13 2.35 -15.23
N ASP A 149 9.80 3.27 -16.14
CA ASP A 149 10.32 4.64 -16.11
C ASP A 149 9.86 5.43 -14.89
N ALA A 150 8.57 5.32 -14.54
CA ALA A 150 8.02 6.03 -13.38
C ALA A 150 8.63 5.54 -12.07
N ALA A 151 8.69 4.23 -11.83
CA ALA A 151 9.26 3.63 -10.62
C ALA A 151 10.73 4.01 -10.47
N SER A 152 11.52 3.84 -11.55
CA SER A 152 12.95 4.19 -11.57
C SER A 152 13.20 5.68 -11.35
N PHE A 153 12.37 6.56 -11.94
CA PHE A 153 12.49 8.00 -11.75
C PHE A 153 12.18 8.41 -10.32
N VAL A 154 11.06 7.91 -9.76
CA VAL A 154 10.64 8.24 -8.39
C VAL A 154 11.66 7.73 -7.39
N ARG A 155 12.12 6.48 -7.50
CA ARG A 155 13.17 5.91 -6.66
C ARG A 155 14.43 6.78 -6.60
N LYS A 156 14.88 7.28 -7.76
CA LYS A 156 16.11 8.11 -7.85
C LYS A 156 15.97 9.50 -7.24
N ASN A 157 14.76 10.07 -7.25
CA ASN A 157 14.59 11.50 -7.00
C ASN A 157 13.81 11.83 -5.72
N ILE A 158 12.98 10.91 -5.20
CA ILE A 158 12.04 11.22 -4.11
C ILE A 158 12.74 11.71 -2.84
N LEU A 159 13.80 11.01 -2.39
CA LEU A 159 14.56 11.43 -1.21
C LEU A 159 15.21 12.81 -1.43
N LYS A 160 15.80 13.04 -2.60
CA LYS A 160 16.38 14.33 -2.96
C LYS A 160 15.33 15.45 -2.86
N PHE A 161 14.14 15.24 -3.41
CA PHE A 161 13.06 16.23 -3.34
C PHE A 161 12.57 16.49 -1.92
N ILE A 162 12.62 15.47 -1.03
CA ILE A 162 12.29 15.65 0.39
C ILE A 162 13.34 16.54 1.08
N VAL A 163 14.63 16.20 0.93
CA VAL A 163 15.70 16.90 1.66
C VAL A 163 16.00 18.29 1.12
N GLU A 164 15.72 18.56 -0.14
CA GLU A 164 15.86 19.88 -0.78
C GLU A 164 14.64 20.79 -0.57
N ASP A 165 13.55 20.28 0.03
CA ASP A 165 12.37 21.10 0.30
C ASP A 165 12.64 22.12 1.42
N SER A 166 12.12 23.34 1.27
CA SER A 166 12.33 24.42 2.24
C SER A 166 11.73 24.15 3.63
N ASP A 167 10.79 23.22 3.72
CA ASP A 167 10.16 22.80 4.97
C ASP A 167 10.99 21.75 5.71
N PHE A 168 11.95 21.12 5.04
CA PHE A 168 12.82 20.13 5.64
C PHE A 168 13.98 20.82 6.39
N PRO A 169 14.40 20.36 7.57
CA PRO A 169 13.86 19.25 8.38
C PRO A 169 12.82 19.68 9.43
N ILE A 170 12.30 20.89 9.37
CA ILE A 170 11.44 21.47 10.43
C ILE A 170 9.98 21.00 10.31
N ARG A 171 9.46 20.95 9.09
CA ARG A 171 8.08 20.52 8.77
C ARG A 171 8.14 19.35 7.79
N VAL A 172 8.64 18.21 8.29
CA VAL A 172 8.97 17.04 7.46
C VAL A 172 7.75 16.51 6.68
N GLU A 173 6.57 16.51 7.30
CA GLU A 173 5.34 16.07 6.63
C GLU A 173 5.02 16.93 5.39
N ASN A 174 5.20 18.25 5.47
CA ASN A 174 4.97 19.14 4.34
C ASN A 174 6.00 18.89 3.24
N ALA A 175 7.27 18.72 3.62
CA ALA A 175 8.35 18.40 2.69
C ALA A 175 8.08 17.09 1.93
N ILE A 176 7.58 16.04 2.63
CA ILE A 176 7.21 14.78 2.00
C ILE A 176 6.03 14.98 1.02
N ARG A 177 4.95 15.65 1.42
CA ARG A 177 3.80 15.92 0.53
C ARG A 177 4.22 16.69 -0.72
N SER A 178 5.00 17.75 -0.53
CA SER A 178 5.57 18.56 -1.62
C SER A 178 6.45 17.71 -2.55
N ALA A 179 7.30 16.84 -2.00
CA ALA A 179 8.20 16.00 -2.76
C ALA A 179 7.47 14.99 -3.66
N PHE A 180 6.38 14.37 -3.19
CA PHE A 180 5.58 13.45 -4.00
C PHE A 180 4.96 14.16 -5.21
N VAL A 181 4.34 15.31 -4.99
CA VAL A 181 3.75 16.12 -6.08
C VAL A 181 4.84 16.65 -7.02
N LYS A 182 5.98 17.09 -6.47
CA LYS A 182 7.13 17.56 -7.26
C LYS A 182 7.73 16.43 -8.09
N ALA A 183 7.83 15.20 -7.55
CA ALA A 183 8.31 14.05 -8.30
C ALA A 183 7.37 13.71 -9.47
N ASP A 184 6.06 13.71 -9.25
CA ASP A 184 5.06 13.48 -10.28
C ASP A 184 5.13 14.52 -11.41
N TYR A 185 5.28 15.82 -11.06
CA TYR A 185 5.40 16.88 -12.05
C TYR A 185 6.75 16.83 -12.81
N ALA A 186 7.84 16.55 -12.09
CA ALA A 186 9.17 16.45 -12.70
C ALA A 186 9.28 15.26 -13.65
N PHE A 187 8.60 14.15 -13.34
CA PHE A 187 8.47 13.01 -14.23
C PHE A 187 7.77 13.42 -15.54
N ALA A 188 6.64 14.11 -15.47
CA ALA A 188 5.89 14.58 -16.62
C ALA A 188 6.65 15.59 -17.51
N ASP A 189 7.62 16.34 -16.94
CA ASP A 189 8.44 17.30 -17.68
C ASP A 189 9.62 16.65 -18.44
N ASN A 190 9.90 15.38 -18.17
CA ASN A 190 11.01 14.69 -18.78
C ASN A 190 10.57 14.04 -20.11
N SER A 191 11.00 14.66 -21.21
CA SER A 191 10.65 14.21 -22.57
C SER A 191 11.31 12.90 -22.99
N GLU A 192 12.26 12.38 -22.19
CA GLU A 192 12.99 11.13 -22.50
C GLU A 192 12.29 9.90 -21.90
N LEU A 193 11.31 10.11 -20.99
CA LEU A 193 10.62 9.05 -20.28
C LEU A 193 9.22 8.81 -20.85
N ASP A 194 8.76 7.58 -20.72
CA ASP A 194 7.39 7.22 -21.05
C ASP A 194 6.43 7.69 -19.95
N ILE A 195 5.82 8.84 -20.15
CA ILE A 195 4.87 9.45 -19.21
C ILE A 195 3.55 8.66 -19.05
N SER A 196 3.35 7.61 -19.86
CA SER A 196 2.21 6.70 -19.71
C SER A 196 2.46 5.63 -18.63
N SER A 197 3.72 5.40 -18.26
CA SER A 197 4.02 4.55 -17.11
C SER A 197 3.64 5.22 -15.80
N GLY A 198 3.31 4.42 -14.80
CA GLY A 198 2.95 4.86 -13.46
C GLY A 198 3.64 4.02 -12.39
N THR A 199 3.58 4.51 -11.17
CA THR A 199 4.08 3.78 -9.99
C THR A 199 3.34 4.18 -8.74
N THR A 200 3.11 3.21 -7.86
CA THR A 200 2.82 3.50 -6.46
C THR A 200 4.07 4.07 -5.79
N ALA A 201 3.93 4.69 -4.64
CA ALA A 201 5.07 5.12 -3.84
C ALA A 201 4.76 4.96 -2.35
N LEU A 202 5.45 4.03 -1.70
CA LEU A 202 5.44 3.82 -0.27
C LEU A 202 6.82 4.16 0.28
N THR A 203 6.90 5.13 1.19
CA THR A 203 8.17 5.50 1.83
C THR A 203 8.07 5.49 3.34
N ALA A 204 9.18 5.12 4.00
CA ALA A 204 9.38 5.22 5.44
C ALA A 204 10.61 6.10 5.71
N LEU A 205 10.40 7.23 6.35
CA LEU A 205 11.46 8.14 6.79
C LEU A 205 11.52 8.10 8.31
N ILE A 206 12.72 7.89 8.86
CA ILE A 206 12.91 7.74 10.30
C ILE A 206 13.96 8.72 10.79
N PHE A 207 13.65 9.45 11.86
CA PHE A 207 14.56 10.31 12.58
C PHE A 207 14.51 10.02 14.07
N GLY A 208 15.64 9.51 14.62
CA GLY A 208 15.65 9.04 15.99
C GLY A 208 14.58 7.97 16.19
N ARG A 209 13.53 8.30 16.94
CA ARG A 209 12.39 7.41 17.18
C ARG A 209 11.15 7.75 16.33
N ASN A 210 11.20 8.85 15.64
CA ASN A 210 10.04 9.29 14.84
C ASN A 210 10.02 8.56 13.49
N LEU A 211 9.01 7.73 13.26
CA LEU A 211 8.74 7.01 12.01
C LEU A 211 7.59 7.69 11.29
N ILE A 212 7.84 8.15 10.06
CA ILE A 212 6.86 8.75 9.16
C ILE A 212 6.70 7.84 7.94
N ILE A 213 5.50 7.31 7.76
CA ILE A 213 5.12 6.55 6.57
C ILE A 213 4.34 7.46 5.63
N ALA A 214 4.72 7.46 4.35
CA ALA A 214 3.99 8.15 3.28
C ALA A 214 3.62 7.13 2.21
N ASN A 215 2.34 7.07 1.86
CA ASN A 215 1.81 6.11 0.89
C ASN A 215 0.93 6.79 -0.16
N ALA A 216 1.20 6.50 -1.44
CA ALA A 216 0.34 6.78 -2.59
C ALA A 216 0.25 5.51 -3.44
N GLY A 217 -0.83 4.76 -3.30
CA GLY A 217 -1.05 3.47 -3.95
C GLY A 217 -1.43 2.37 -2.96
N ASP A 218 -1.26 1.13 -3.35
CA ASP A 218 -1.70 -0.06 -2.62
C ASP A 218 -0.54 -0.93 -2.10
N CYS A 219 0.71 -0.42 -2.17
CA CYS A 219 1.77 -0.90 -1.29
C CYS A 219 1.39 -0.68 0.18
N ARG A 220 1.90 -1.52 1.07
CA ARG A 220 1.55 -1.44 2.49
C ARG A 220 2.76 -1.55 3.40
N ALA A 221 2.75 -0.73 4.47
CA ALA A 221 3.69 -0.76 5.58
C ALA A 221 3.04 -1.40 6.81
N VAL A 222 3.72 -2.37 7.43
CA VAL A 222 3.24 -3.08 8.60
C VAL A 222 4.30 -3.13 9.69
N LEU A 223 4.00 -2.55 10.84
CA LEU A 223 4.85 -2.56 12.03
C LEU A 223 4.61 -3.82 12.86
N GLY A 224 5.66 -4.55 13.16
CA GLY A 224 5.67 -5.69 14.08
C GLY A 224 5.90 -5.23 15.52
N ARG A 225 4.86 -5.24 16.36
CA ARG A 225 4.91 -4.86 17.77
C ARG A 225 4.57 -6.05 18.65
N ARG A 226 5.55 -6.62 19.35
CA ARG A 226 5.36 -7.83 20.18
C ARG A 226 4.60 -8.94 19.44
N GLY A 227 4.98 -9.20 18.19
CA GLY A 227 4.35 -10.20 17.33
C GLY A 227 2.95 -9.87 16.83
N ARG A 228 2.46 -8.64 17.03
CA ARG A 228 1.20 -8.13 16.48
C ARG A 228 1.49 -7.25 15.27
N ALA A 229 0.67 -7.37 14.25
CA ALA A 229 0.70 -6.51 13.09
C ALA A 229 -0.05 -5.20 13.37
N ILE A 230 0.59 -4.07 13.06
CA ILE A 230 0.00 -2.74 13.08
C ILE A 230 0.18 -2.16 11.68
N GLU A 231 -0.90 -1.96 10.96
CA GLU A 231 -0.86 -1.35 9.64
C GLU A 231 -0.54 0.14 9.76
N MET A 232 0.55 0.56 9.11
CA MET A 232 1.06 1.92 9.12
C MET A 232 0.73 2.68 7.84
N SER A 233 -0.04 2.10 6.94
CA SER A 233 -0.60 2.71 5.75
C SER A 233 -1.93 2.06 5.41
N LYS A 234 -2.71 2.71 4.56
CA LYS A 234 -3.92 2.17 3.98
C LYS A 234 -3.73 2.03 2.48
N ASP A 235 -4.24 0.95 1.92
CA ASP A 235 -4.23 0.73 0.48
C ASP A 235 -5.19 1.70 -0.20
N HIS A 236 -4.72 2.40 -1.23
CA HIS A 236 -5.54 3.30 -2.02
C HIS A 236 -6.14 2.58 -3.23
N LYS A 237 -7.04 1.63 -2.98
CA LYS A 237 -7.84 0.97 -4.03
C LYS A 237 -9.04 1.84 -4.39
N PRO A 238 -9.49 1.93 -5.67
CA PRO A 238 -10.64 2.75 -6.06
C PRO A 238 -11.93 2.43 -5.31
N ASN A 239 -12.11 1.16 -4.89
CA ASN A 239 -13.28 0.71 -4.13
C ASN A 239 -13.24 1.07 -2.63
N CYS A 240 -12.11 1.54 -2.09
CA CYS A 240 -12.04 2.03 -0.71
C CYS A 240 -12.95 3.24 -0.55
N THR A 241 -13.75 3.27 0.50
CA THR A 241 -14.81 4.28 0.68
C THR A 241 -14.29 5.71 0.59
N SER A 242 -13.14 6.03 1.20
CA SER A 242 -12.54 7.37 1.17
C SER A 242 -12.10 7.77 -0.24
N GLU A 243 -11.41 6.87 -0.93
CA GLU A 243 -10.92 7.10 -2.28
C GLU A 243 -12.06 7.18 -3.29
N ARG A 244 -13.05 6.30 -3.17
CA ARG A 244 -14.24 6.31 -4.00
C ARG A 244 -14.97 7.65 -3.94
N LEU A 245 -15.23 8.17 -2.74
CA LEU A 245 -15.86 9.47 -2.56
C LEU A 245 -15.03 10.61 -3.17
N ARG A 246 -13.71 10.56 -3.03
CA ARG A 246 -12.80 11.53 -3.63
C ARG A 246 -12.84 11.47 -5.16
N ILE A 247 -12.76 10.28 -5.74
CA ILE A 247 -12.79 10.03 -7.18
C ILE A 247 -14.11 10.54 -7.78
N GLU A 248 -15.25 10.12 -7.22
CA GLU A 248 -16.58 10.52 -7.69
C GLU A 248 -16.80 12.04 -7.60
N LYS A 249 -16.33 12.67 -6.51
CA LYS A 249 -16.39 14.14 -6.33
C LYS A 249 -15.60 14.88 -7.40
N LEU A 250 -14.53 14.30 -7.92
CA LEU A 250 -13.66 14.87 -8.94
C LEU A 250 -14.06 14.46 -10.38
N GLY A 251 -15.22 13.81 -10.53
CA GLY A 251 -15.78 13.43 -11.84
C GLY A 251 -15.18 12.14 -12.42
N GLY A 252 -14.38 11.40 -11.64
CA GLY A 252 -13.90 10.07 -12.01
C GLY A 252 -15.00 9.01 -11.87
N VAL A 253 -14.85 7.93 -12.60
CA VAL A 253 -15.77 6.78 -12.61
C VAL A 253 -15.04 5.55 -12.11
N ILE A 254 -15.70 4.72 -11.31
CA ILE A 254 -15.15 3.43 -10.90
C ILE A 254 -15.98 2.35 -11.60
N TYR A 255 -15.31 1.56 -12.42
CA TYR A 255 -15.90 0.45 -13.12
C TYR A 255 -15.12 -0.83 -12.82
N ASP A 256 -15.82 -1.85 -12.33
CA ASP A 256 -15.27 -3.17 -11.95
C ASP A 256 -14.05 -3.10 -11.01
N GLY A 257 -14.04 -2.11 -10.10
CA GLY A 257 -12.93 -1.90 -9.16
C GLY A 257 -11.79 -1.03 -9.68
N TYR A 258 -11.81 -0.62 -10.95
CA TYR A 258 -10.79 0.17 -11.61
C TYR A 258 -11.19 1.64 -11.75
N LEU A 259 -10.26 2.55 -11.52
CA LEU A 259 -10.42 3.97 -11.82
C LEU A 259 -10.55 4.15 -13.33
N ASN A 260 -11.65 4.73 -13.77
CA ASN A 260 -12.04 4.90 -15.18
C ASN A 260 -12.00 3.59 -16.00
N GLY A 261 -12.10 2.43 -15.32
CA GLY A 261 -12.01 1.11 -15.95
C GLY A 261 -10.61 0.71 -16.43
N GLN A 262 -9.55 1.42 -15.98
CA GLN A 262 -8.17 1.23 -16.46
C GLN A 262 -7.19 0.91 -15.33
N LEU A 263 -7.21 1.63 -14.21
CA LEU A 263 -6.19 1.56 -13.17
C LEU A 263 -6.74 0.96 -11.88
N SER A 264 -6.04 -0.04 -11.33
CA SER A 264 -6.40 -0.75 -10.10
C SER A 264 -6.18 0.07 -8.82
N VAL A 265 -5.42 1.19 -8.92
CA VAL A 265 -5.11 2.08 -7.81
C VAL A 265 -5.80 3.44 -7.93
N ALA A 266 -6.06 4.07 -6.80
CA ALA A 266 -6.67 5.41 -6.71
C ALA A 266 -5.65 6.54 -6.62
N ARG A 267 -4.40 6.19 -6.28
CA ARG A 267 -3.27 7.13 -6.19
C ARG A 267 -2.02 6.50 -6.80
N ALA A 268 -1.33 7.29 -7.63
CA ALA A 268 -0.07 6.92 -8.27
C ALA A 268 0.70 8.16 -8.73
N LEU A 269 2.01 8.03 -8.89
CA LEU A 269 2.85 8.98 -9.59
C LEU A 269 3.00 8.49 -11.04
N GLY A 270 3.13 9.40 -12.00
CA GLY A 270 3.07 9.03 -13.43
C GLY A 270 1.63 8.94 -13.95
N ASP A 271 1.37 8.04 -14.88
CA ASP A 271 0.05 7.87 -15.53
C ASP A 271 -0.52 9.18 -16.10
N TRP A 272 0.35 9.99 -16.71
CA TRP A 272 -0.05 11.34 -17.17
C TRP A 272 -1.05 11.32 -18.31
N HIS A 273 -1.23 10.19 -18.96
CA HIS A 273 -2.30 9.97 -19.94
C HIS A 273 -3.71 9.98 -19.28
N MET A 274 -3.79 9.73 -17.95
CA MET A 274 -5.03 9.75 -17.17
C MET A 274 -5.21 11.05 -16.35
N LYS A 275 -4.18 11.90 -16.30
CA LYS A 275 -4.16 13.15 -15.53
C LYS A 275 -4.48 14.35 -16.43
N GLY A 276 -5.10 15.36 -15.88
CA GLY A 276 -5.33 16.65 -16.53
C GLY A 276 -4.10 17.56 -16.44
N PRO A 277 -4.24 18.84 -16.85
CA PRO A 277 -3.16 19.83 -16.70
C PRO A 277 -2.64 19.90 -15.29
N LYS A 278 -1.31 20.14 -15.13
CA LYS A 278 -0.67 20.28 -13.82
C LYS A 278 -1.40 21.29 -12.93
N GLY A 279 -1.61 20.91 -11.68
CA GLY A 279 -2.35 21.74 -10.71
C GLY A 279 -3.87 21.66 -10.83
N SER A 280 -4.43 20.94 -11.80
CA SER A 280 -5.85 20.65 -11.84
C SER A 280 -6.21 19.54 -10.84
N ALA A 281 -7.42 19.63 -10.27
CA ALA A 281 -7.95 18.54 -9.47
C ALA A 281 -8.20 17.33 -10.37
N CYS A 282 -7.60 16.20 -10.03
CA CYS A 282 -7.68 14.96 -10.81
C CYS A 282 -8.15 13.78 -9.94
N PRO A 283 -8.99 12.89 -10.49
CA PRO A 283 -9.37 11.65 -9.81
C PRO A 283 -8.17 10.76 -9.42
N LEU A 284 -7.13 10.70 -10.25
CA LEU A 284 -5.87 10.06 -9.93
C LEU A 284 -4.94 11.06 -9.24
N SER A 285 -4.55 10.79 -7.99
CA SER A 285 -3.75 11.70 -7.17
C SER A 285 -2.36 11.14 -6.89
N ALA A 286 -1.34 12.00 -6.97
CA ALA A 286 0.01 11.68 -6.49
C ALA A 286 0.22 12.07 -5.01
N GLU A 287 -0.76 12.70 -4.36
CA GLU A 287 -0.64 13.16 -2.98
C GLU A 287 -0.65 11.97 -2.01
N PRO A 288 0.37 11.85 -1.13
CA PRO A 288 0.45 10.72 -0.20
C PRO A 288 -0.49 10.90 1.01
N GLU A 289 -0.97 9.79 1.56
CA GLU A 289 -1.47 9.74 2.94
C GLU A 289 -0.27 9.54 3.87
N LEU A 290 -0.21 10.32 4.96
CA LEU A 290 0.86 10.26 5.94
C LEU A 290 0.38 9.65 7.24
N GLN A 291 1.22 8.82 7.84
CA GLN A 291 1.03 8.31 9.19
C GLN A 291 2.34 8.41 9.97
N GLU A 292 2.27 9.00 11.15
CA GLU A 292 3.42 9.23 12.04
C GLU A 292 3.26 8.44 13.34
N THR A 293 4.37 7.89 13.86
CA THR A 293 4.42 7.24 15.15
C THR A 293 5.81 7.34 15.76
N ASN A 294 5.87 7.37 17.09
CA ASN A 294 7.14 7.26 17.81
C ASN A 294 7.42 5.79 18.15
N LEU A 295 8.56 5.28 17.69
CA LEU A 295 9.03 3.94 17.99
C LEU A 295 9.24 3.75 19.50
N THR A 296 8.82 2.60 19.99
CA THR A 296 8.94 2.15 21.38
C THR A 296 9.79 0.90 21.47
N GLU A 297 10.15 0.47 22.66
CA GLU A 297 10.89 -0.78 22.86
C GLU A 297 10.10 -2.03 22.46
N ASP A 298 8.77 -1.88 22.30
CA ASP A 298 7.90 -2.95 21.85
C ASP A 298 7.89 -3.12 20.32
N ASP A 299 8.41 -2.12 19.57
CA ASP A 299 8.48 -2.13 18.12
C ASP A 299 9.73 -2.91 17.68
N GLU A 300 9.50 -4.03 17.02
CA GLU A 300 10.56 -4.99 16.72
C GLU A 300 11.13 -4.74 15.32
N TYR A 301 10.28 -4.53 14.33
CA TYR A 301 10.63 -4.33 12.92
C TYR A 301 9.47 -3.75 12.11
N LEU A 302 9.78 -3.26 10.91
CA LEU A 302 8.83 -2.78 9.92
C LEU A 302 8.94 -3.64 8.65
N ILE A 303 7.81 -3.96 8.03
CA ILE A 303 7.73 -4.63 6.73
C ILE A 303 7.12 -3.65 5.74
N LEU A 304 7.81 -3.36 4.63
CA LEU A 304 7.25 -2.68 3.48
C LEU A 304 7.11 -3.69 2.34
N GLY A 305 5.99 -3.69 1.63
CA GLY A 305 5.77 -4.59 0.51
C GLY A 305 4.82 -4.02 -0.53
N CYS A 306 4.97 -4.46 -1.79
CA CYS A 306 4.00 -4.20 -2.86
C CYS A 306 2.79 -5.14 -2.74
N ASP A 307 1.79 -4.97 -3.60
CA ASP A 307 0.57 -5.78 -3.57
C ASP A 307 0.83 -7.25 -3.93
N GLY A 308 1.91 -7.57 -4.67
CA GLY A 308 2.33 -8.96 -4.89
C GLY A 308 2.57 -9.76 -3.61
N LEU A 309 2.90 -9.11 -2.50
CA LEU A 309 2.93 -9.72 -1.16
C LEU A 309 1.53 -9.71 -0.52
N TRP A 310 0.86 -8.56 -0.51
CA TRP A 310 -0.31 -8.33 0.33
C TRP A 310 -1.60 -8.95 -0.22
N ASP A 311 -1.69 -9.20 -1.51
CA ASP A 311 -2.83 -9.87 -2.13
C ASP A 311 -2.92 -11.35 -1.74
N VAL A 312 -1.78 -11.98 -1.39
CA VAL A 312 -1.72 -13.40 -1.02
C VAL A 312 -1.42 -13.63 0.47
N MET A 313 -1.14 -12.57 1.23
CA MET A 313 -0.74 -12.70 2.63
C MET A 313 -1.33 -11.58 3.50
N SER A 314 -1.99 -11.94 4.59
CA SER A 314 -2.46 -10.96 5.57
C SER A 314 -1.30 -10.35 6.34
N SER A 315 -1.45 -9.09 6.79
CA SER A 315 -0.46 -8.37 7.60
C SER A 315 -0.01 -9.18 8.84
N GLN A 316 -0.93 -9.84 9.53
CA GLN A 316 -0.57 -10.66 10.70
C GLN A 316 0.20 -11.94 10.32
N CYS A 317 -0.11 -12.54 9.17
CA CYS A 317 0.62 -13.70 8.68
C CYS A 317 2.09 -13.32 8.36
N ALA A 318 2.30 -12.21 7.64
CA ALA A 318 3.63 -11.68 7.33
C ALA A 318 4.43 -11.40 8.60
N VAL A 319 3.82 -10.72 9.59
CA VAL A 319 4.47 -10.45 10.89
C VAL A 319 4.82 -11.74 11.61
N THR A 320 3.97 -12.75 11.57
CA THR A 320 4.25 -14.04 12.24
C THR A 320 5.44 -14.76 11.61
N ILE A 321 5.52 -14.77 10.27
CA ILE A 321 6.65 -15.37 9.52
C ILE A 321 7.93 -14.58 9.78
N ALA A 322 7.88 -13.26 9.60
CA ALA A 322 9.04 -12.40 9.79
C ALA A 322 9.61 -12.51 11.21
N ARG A 323 8.76 -12.48 12.22
CA ARG A 323 9.18 -12.61 13.61
C ARG A 323 9.89 -13.95 13.87
N LYS A 324 9.34 -15.03 13.35
CA LYS A 324 9.93 -16.37 13.46
C LYS A 324 11.32 -16.40 12.82
N GLU A 325 11.47 -15.88 11.61
CA GLU A 325 12.75 -15.86 10.89
C GLU A 325 13.78 -14.98 11.60
N LEU A 326 13.38 -13.78 12.06
CA LEU A 326 14.27 -12.88 12.80
C LEU A 326 14.69 -13.46 14.16
N MET A 327 13.80 -14.14 14.87
CA MET A 327 14.15 -14.83 16.14
C MET A 327 15.15 -15.99 15.93
N LEU A 328 15.12 -16.65 14.78
CA LEU A 328 15.98 -17.79 14.47
C LEU A 328 17.34 -17.38 13.92
N HIS A 329 17.38 -16.35 13.08
CA HIS A 329 18.53 -16.00 12.25
C HIS A 329 19.03 -14.59 12.46
N ASN A 330 18.20 -13.68 12.98
CA ASN A 330 18.50 -12.25 13.17
C ASN A 330 19.04 -11.57 11.89
N ASP A 331 18.51 -11.99 10.73
CA ASP A 331 18.95 -11.56 9.41
C ASP A 331 17.74 -11.00 8.64
N PRO A 332 17.62 -9.68 8.45
CA PRO A 332 16.50 -9.05 7.75
C PRO A 332 16.47 -9.38 6.25
N GLU A 333 17.62 -9.61 5.62
CA GLU A 333 17.68 -9.99 4.20
C GLU A 333 17.15 -11.41 3.97
N ARG A 334 17.54 -12.34 4.83
CA ARG A 334 16.97 -13.68 4.83
C ARG A 334 15.47 -13.66 5.12
N CYS A 335 15.03 -12.80 6.04
CA CYS A 335 13.63 -12.64 6.38
C CYS A 335 12.79 -12.14 5.19
N SER A 336 13.28 -11.13 4.46
CA SER A 336 12.61 -10.63 3.25
C SER A 336 12.51 -11.72 2.16
N ARG A 337 13.59 -12.51 1.95
CA ARG A 337 13.58 -13.66 1.02
C ARG A 337 12.54 -14.73 1.40
N GLU A 338 12.37 -15.03 2.69
CA GLU A 338 11.36 -16.00 3.12
C GLU A 338 9.94 -15.49 2.89
N LEU A 339 9.68 -14.18 3.12
CA LEU A 339 8.38 -13.58 2.82
C LEU A 339 8.05 -13.63 1.32
N VAL A 340 9.01 -13.28 0.46
CA VAL A 340 8.86 -13.38 -1.00
C VAL A 340 8.65 -14.84 -1.43
N SER A 341 9.46 -15.77 -0.92
CA SER A 341 9.31 -17.21 -1.19
C SER A 341 7.91 -17.72 -0.80
N GLU A 342 7.38 -17.27 0.33
CA GLU A 342 6.04 -17.65 0.77
C GLU A 342 4.94 -17.04 -0.11
N ALA A 343 5.10 -15.80 -0.60
CA ALA A 343 4.18 -15.19 -1.55
C ALA A 343 4.15 -15.96 -2.88
N LEU A 344 5.32 -16.35 -3.39
CA LEU A 344 5.43 -17.20 -4.60
C LEU A 344 4.77 -18.56 -4.41
N LYS A 345 4.96 -19.22 -3.25
CA LYS A 345 4.28 -20.49 -2.92
C LYS A 345 2.76 -20.36 -2.87
N ARG A 346 2.25 -19.17 -2.55
CA ARG A 346 0.82 -18.85 -2.53
C ARG A 346 0.27 -18.42 -3.88
N ASN A 347 1.08 -18.56 -4.93
CA ASN A 347 0.73 -18.25 -6.32
C ASN A 347 0.35 -16.77 -6.52
N THR A 348 1.17 -15.84 -5.99
CA THR A 348 1.04 -14.45 -6.39
C THR A 348 1.12 -14.31 -7.91
N CYS A 349 0.37 -13.36 -8.46
CA CYS A 349 0.30 -13.12 -9.91
C CYS A 349 1.11 -11.91 -10.34
N ASP A 350 1.87 -11.29 -9.43
CA ASP A 350 2.60 -10.05 -9.67
C ASP A 350 4.09 -10.12 -9.32
N ASN A 351 4.82 -9.03 -9.62
CA ASN A 351 6.12 -8.75 -9.03
C ASN A 351 5.99 -8.73 -7.50
N VAL A 352 7.01 -9.14 -6.79
CA VAL A 352 6.99 -9.18 -5.32
C VAL A 352 8.24 -8.51 -4.78
N THR A 353 8.06 -7.37 -4.14
CA THR A 353 9.12 -6.63 -3.48
C THR A 353 8.82 -6.47 -1.99
N VAL A 354 9.77 -6.85 -1.15
CA VAL A 354 9.66 -6.80 0.31
C VAL A 354 10.93 -6.22 0.91
N ILE A 355 10.76 -5.25 1.83
CA ILE A 355 11.83 -4.74 2.70
C ILE A 355 11.46 -5.08 4.14
N VAL A 356 12.40 -5.62 4.90
CA VAL A 356 12.31 -5.82 6.35
C VAL A 356 13.32 -4.94 7.04
N ILE A 357 12.88 -4.08 7.97
CA ILE A 357 13.71 -3.13 8.71
C ILE A 357 13.64 -3.47 10.19
N CYS A 358 14.74 -3.86 10.80
CA CYS A 358 14.88 -4.10 12.23
C CYS A 358 15.29 -2.82 12.97
N PHE A 359 14.75 -2.60 14.16
CA PHE A 359 15.03 -1.43 15.01
C PHE A 359 16.05 -1.71 16.12
N SER A 360 16.59 -2.93 16.18
CA SER A 360 17.58 -3.37 17.16
C SER A 360 18.65 -4.21 16.50
N ALA A 361 19.83 -4.24 17.11
CA ALA A 361 20.90 -5.19 16.76
C ALA A 361 20.53 -6.62 17.18
N ASP A 362 19.73 -6.76 18.21
CA ASP A 362 19.31 -8.05 18.79
C ASP A 362 18.05 -8.58 18.11
N PRO A 363 17.84 -9.92 18.09
CA PRO A 363 16.63 -10.52 17.56
C PRO A 363 15.41 -10.19 18.44
N PRO A 364 14.19 -10.26 17.89
CA PRO A 364 12.96 -10.06 18.65
C PRO A 364 12.93 -10.95 19.91
N PRO A 365 12.57 -10.39 21.08
CA PRO A 365 12.58 -11.12 22.34
C PRO A 365 11.53 -12.23 22.37
N ARG A 366 11.77 -13.29 23.13
CA ARG A 366 10.74 -14.31 23.35
C ARG A 366 9.59 -13.72 24.14
N ILE A 367 8.37 -13.84 23.61
CA ILE A 367 7.17 -13.43 24.33
C ILE A 367 6.88 -14.52 25.38
N GLU A 368 7.11 -14.20 26.65
CA GLU A 368 6.62 -15.03 27.73
C GLU A 368 5.10 -14.89 27.79
N ILE A 369 4.39 -15.86 27.26
CA ILE A 369 2.96 -15.96 27.49
C ILE A 369 2.82 -16.30 28.96
N PRO A 370 2.24 -15.42 29.81
CA PRO A 370 1.94 -15.79 31.18
C PRO A 370 1.12 -17.08 31.09
N GLN A 371 1.62 -18.16 31.67
CA GLN A 371 0.85 -19.37 31.79
C GLN A 371 -0.29 -19.03 32.74
N SER A 372 -1.35 -18.39 32.25
CA SER A 372 -2.61 -18.38 32.96
C SER A 372 -2.98 -19.86 33.08
N ARG A 373 -2.82 -20.39 34.28
CA ARG A 373 -3.39 -21.67 34.62
C ARG A 373 -4.89 -21.52 34.44
N VAL A 374 -5.36 -21.65 33.20
CA VAL A 374 -6.76 -21.92 32.92
C VAL A 374 -6.98 -23.30 33.58
N ARG A 375 -7.33 -23.30 34.87
CA ARG A 375 -7.98 -24.46 35.48
C ARG A 375 -9.25 -24.65 34.64
N ARG A 376 -9.17 -25.47 33.62
CA ARG A 376 -10.34 -26.08 33.00
C ARG A 376 -10.91 -27.03 34.06
N SER A 377 -11.62 -26.48 35.03
CA SER A 377 -12.47 -27.28 35.90
C SER A 377 -13.70 -27.64 35.08
N ILE A 378 -13.71 -28.84 34.54
CA ILE A 378 -14.97 -29.44 34.08
C ILE A 378 -15.81 -29.55 35.35
N SER A 379 -16.99 -28.91 35.36
CA SER A 379 -17.92 -29.05 36.48
C SER A 379 -18.27 -30.52 36.64
N ALA A 380 -18.54 -30.93 37.86
CA ALA A 380 -18.94 -32.32 38.14
C ALA A 380 -20.15 -32.74 37.30
N GLU A 381 -21.05 -31.80 36.99
CA GLU A 381 -22.17 -32.00 36.05
C GLU A 381 -21.70 -32.25 34.64
N GLY A 382 -20.72 -31.49 34.11
CA GLY A 382 -20.15 -31.68 32.79
C GLY A 382 -19.43 -33.05 32.67
N LEU A 383 -18.78 -33.51 33.77
CA LEU A 383 -18.14 -34.81 33.81
C LEU A 383 -19.18 -35.96 33.81
N ASN A 384 -20.30 -35.77 34.50
CA ASN A 384 -21.41 -36.75 34.55
C ASN A 384 -22.14 -36.81 33.19
N LEU A 385 -22.34 -35.70 32.53
CA LEU A 385 -22.89 -35.66 31.15
C LEU A 385 -21.99 -36.40 30.14
N LEU A 386 -20.67 -36.19 30.22
CA LEU A 386 -19.70 -36.87 29.38
C LEU A 386 -19.66 -38.38 29.64
N LYS A 387 -19.75 -38.81 30.91
CA LYS A 387 -19.88 -40.23 31.27
C LYS A 387 -21.16 -40.84 30.71
N GLY A 388 -22.31 -40.17 30.88
CA GLY A 388 -23.58 -40.65 30.35
C GLY A 388 -23.59 -40.85 28.81
N VAL A 389 -22.89 -39.99 28.06
CA VAL A 389 -22.75 -40.13 26.59
C VAL A 389 -21.82 -41.29 26.21
N LEU A 390 -20.76 -41.55 27.01
CA LEU A 390 -19.83 -42.66 26.76
C LEU A 390 -20.49 -44.02 27.12
N ASP A 391 -21.26 -44.08 28.19
CA ASP A 391 -21.95 -45.30 28.62
C ASP A 391 -23.17 -45.65 27.73
N SER A 392 -23.71 -44.69 26.98
CA SER A 392 -24.81 -44.94 26.03
C SER A 392 -24.35 -45.43 24.65
N ASN A 393 -23.04 -45.43 24.36
CA ASN A 393 -22.43 -45.91 23.12
C ASN A 393 -21.60 -47.21 23.30
N ALA A 394 -21.66 -47.86 24.45
CA ALA A 394 -21.09 -49.17 24.74
C ALA A 394 -22.21 -50.22 24.87
#